data_e6a3d8bcd8fc4ec7f04d03d21df49c9c
#
_entry.id   e6a3d8bcd8fc4ec7f04d03d21df49c9c
#
_cell.length_a   1.000
_cell.length_b   1.000
_cell.length_c   1.000
_cell.angle_alpha   90.00
_cell.angle_beta   90.00
_cell.angle_gamma   90.00
#
_symmetry.space_group_name_H-M   'P 1'
#
loop_
_entity.id
_entity.type
_entity.pdbx_description
1 polymer ?
#
loop_
_entity_poly.entity_id
_entity_poly.type
_entity_poly.pdbx_seq_one_letter_code
_entity_poly.pdbx_strand_id
1 'polypeptide(L)'
;ERGVDPALTVEHIEHITRLVIDICGTPETACGPIDDQQPNLPRHAPVTLRVARAAKVIGMPVSQAQCAAVFQRLGLAFTEGEGTLTVTPPSWRFDLEIEEDLIEEVARVIGYENLPGNPPLAPVTPRVRAESSRSSFAVRRAVAALGYQETINFSFVEARWEQELHGNADPIRVLNPIAAPLSVMRSSLIGSLVQVLRHNLTRKAPRVRVFELGRVAWRDAAVAAGDLAVAGIQQPMRLAGLAHGPVDGTQWASAERSVDFFDVKGDVQALLAPLQPRSEEHTSELQSP
;
A
#
# COMPACT_ATOMS: atom_id res chain seq x y z
N GLU A 1 12.41 -10.79 -10.01
CA GLU A 1 11.84 -9.44 -10.17
C GLU A 1 12.86 -8.47 -10.80
N ARG A 2 14.11 -8.51 -10.35
CA ARG A 2 15.19 -7.69 -10.92
C ARG A 2 16.03 -8.42 -11.95
N GLY A 3 15.80 -9.71 -12.13
CA GLY A 3 16.55 -10.59 -13.02
C GLY A 3 17.96 -10.91 -12.54
N VAL A 4 18.59 -11.82 -13.25
CA VAL A 4 20.01 -12.18 -13.12
C VAL A 4 20.62 -12.09 -14.50
N ASP A 5 21.78 -11.46 -14.64
CA ASP A 5 22.44 -11.29 -15.93
C ASP A 5 22.79 -12.66 -16.56
N PRO A 6 22.14 -13.01 -17.67
CA PRO A 6 22.39 -14.31 -18.32
C PRO A 6 23.79 -14.41 -18.90
N ALA A 7 24.44 -13.27 -19.22
CA ALA A 7 25.80 -13.29 -19.78
C ALA A 7 26.85 -13.70 -18.75
N LEU A 8 26.56 -13.54 -17.44
CA LEU A 8 27.48 -13.87 -16.34
C LEU A 8 27.26 -15.27 -15.75
N THR A 9 26.38 -16.09 -16.31
CA THR A 9 26.03 -17.40 -15.74
C THR A 9 27.24 -18.30 -15.55
N VAL A 10 28.11 -18.38 -16.55
CA VAL A 10 29.36 -19.19 -16.49
C VAL A 10 30.29 -18.68 -15.41
N GLU A 11 30.56 -17.35 -15.36
CA GLU A 11 31.41 -16.74 -14.34
C GLU A 11 30.89 -16.97 -12.92
N HIS A 12 29.59 -16.87 -12.73
CA HIS A 12 28.95 -17.12 -11.44
C HIS A 12 29.09 -18.59 -11.00
N ILE A 13 28.89 -19.55 -11.93
CA ILE A 13 29.07 -20.97 -11.63
C ILE A 13 30.53 -21.29 -11.30
N GLU A 14 31.49 -20.74 -12.06
CA GLU A 14 32.92 -20.90 -11.74
C GLU A 14 33.27 -20.33 -10.37
N HIS A 15 32.75 -19.13 -10.05
CA HIS A 15 33.00 -18.49 -8.78
C HIS A 15 32.43 -19.32 -7.61
N ILE A 16 31.19 -19.77 -7.71
CA ILE A 16 30.54 -20.64 -6.70
C ILE A 16 31.29 -21.96 -6.55
N THR A 17 31.67 -22.59 -7.67
CA THR A 17 32.42 -23.84 -7.65
C THR A 17 33.77 -23.67 -6.93
N ARG A 18 34.49 -22.58 -7.22
CA ARG A 18 35.74 -22.25 -6.51
C ARG A 18 35.54 -22.08 -5.02
N LEU A 19 34.52 -21.33 -4.59
CA LEU A 19 34.19 -21.16 -3.17
C LEU A 19 33.85 -22.49 -2.49
N VAL A 20 33.11 -23.37 -3.15
CA VAL A 20 32.79 -24.70 -2.60
C VAL A 20 34.04 -25.54 -2.45
N ILE A 21 34.95 -25.54 -3.44
CA ILE A 21 36.22 -26.26 -3.35
C ILE A 21 37.11 -25.68 -2.23
N ASP A 22 37.20 -24.36 -2.11
CA ASP A 22 38.02 -23.70 -1.08
C ASP A 22 37.53 -24.01 0.35
N ILE A 23 36.20 -24.15 0.54
CA ILE A 23 35.61 -24.37 1.87
C ILE A 23 35.53 -25.85 2.23
N CYS A 24 35.13 -26.71 1.27
CA CYS A 24 34.76 -28.09 1.51
C CYS A 24 35.67 -29.10 0.76
N GLY A 25 36.53 -28.61 -0.14
CA GLY A 25 37.37 -29.47 -0.98
C GLY A 25 38.49 -30.13 -0.25
N THR A 26 39.00 -31.21 -0.82
CA THR A 26 40.23 -31.92 -0.45
C THR A 26 41.22 -31.79 -1.61
N PRO A 27 42.49 -32.17 -1.43
CA PRO A 27 43.48 -32.16 -2.53
C PRO A 27 43.10 -33.01 -3.74
N GLU A 28 42.20 -33.98 -3.55
CA GLU A 28 41.69 -34.83 -4.63
C GLU A 28 40.38 -34.32 -5.24
N THR A 29 39.82 -33.24 -4.72
CA THR A 29 38.58 -32.69 -5.25
C THR A 29 38.78 -32.12 -6.67
N ALA A 30 38.03 -32.66 -7.62
CA ALA A 30 38.03 -32.19 -8.99
C ALA A 30 36.59 -31.91 -9.45
N CYS A 31 36.42 -30.94 -10.33
CA CYS A 31 35.15 -30.68 -11.02
C CYS A 31 35.29 -30.94 -12.52
N GLY A 32 34.18 -31.33 -13.14
CA GLY A 32 34.11 -31.51 -14.58
C GLY A 32 34.03 -30.19 -15.36
N PRO A 33 34.06 -30.28 -16.69
CA PRO A 33 33.86 -29.09 -17.54
C PRO A 33 32.45 -28.55 -17.38
N ILE A 34 32.29 -27.23 -17.60
CA ILE A 34 30.99 -26.57 -17.62
C ILE A 34 30.24 -27.00 -18.88
N ASP A 35 28.98 -27.38 -18.72
CA ASP A 35 28.03 -27.58 -19.82
C ASP A 35 27.07 -26.38 -19.82
N ASP A 36 27.26 -25.44 -20.75
CA ASP A 36 26.45 -24.24 -20.89
C ASP A 36 25.45 -24.40 -22.03
N GLN A 37 24.17 -24.58 -21.65
CA GLN A 37 23.07 -24.75 -22.60
C GLN A 37 22.25 -23.44 -22.64
N GLN A 38 22.20 -22.78 -23.82
CA GLN A 38 21.57 -21.47 -24.03
C GLN A 38 20.40 -21.51 -25.04
N PRO A 39 19.35 -22.35 -24.84
CA PRO A 39 18.29 -22.51 -25.84
C PRO A 39 17.36 -21.29 -25.95
N ASN A 40 17.21 -20.49 -24.90
CA ASN A 40 16.23 -19.40 -24.79
C ASN A 40 16.81 -18.16 -24.07
N LEU A 41 17.95 -17.66 -24.54
CA LEU A 41 18.49 -16.40 -23.98
C LEU A 41 17.54 -15.24 -24.21
N PRO A 42 17.29 -14.39 -23.20
CA PRO A 42 16.54 -13.15 -23.34
C PRO A 42 17.28 -12.22 -24.33
N ARG A 43 16.51 -11.56 -25.20
CA ARG A 43 17.03 -10.56 -26.14
C ARG A 43 16.34 -9.24 -25.89
N HIS A 44 17.14 -8.20 -25.65
CA HIS A 44 16.63 -6.84 -25.49
C HIS A 44 16.58 -6.18 -26.88
N ALA A 45 15.41 -5.63 -27.22
CA ALA A 45 15.26 -4.82 -28.42
C ALA A 45 15.91 -3.45 -28.21
N PRO A 46 16.54 -2.84 -29.25
CA PRO A 46 17.00 -1.47 -29.16
C PRO A 46 15.82 -0.52 -28.85
N VAL A 47 16.05 0.44 -27.96
CA VAL A 47 15.06 1.45 -27.54
C VAL A 47 15.51 2.83 -28.04
N THR A 48 14.60 3.57 -28.67
CA THR A 48 14.91 4.89 -29.21
C THR A 48 14.34 6.00 -28.33
N LEU A 49 15.23 6.90 -27.90
CA LEU A 49 14.88 8.14 -27.19
C LEU A 49 14.73 9.28 -28.24
N ARG A 50 13.59 9.97 -28.21
CA ARG A 50 13.40 11.24 -28.91
C ARG A 50 13.70 12.40 -27.96
N VAL A 51 14.72 13.20 -28.28
CA VAL A 51 15.16 14.29 -27.38
C VAL A 51 14.05 15.30 -27.10
N ALA A 52 13.24 15.64 -28.11
CA ALA A 52 12.09 16.53 -27.91
C ALA A 52 11.02 15.95 -26.95
N ARG A 53 10.82 14.62 -26.99
CA ARG A 53 9.91 13.96 -26.05
C ARG A 53 10.49 13.94 -24.64
N ALA A 54 11.80 13.66 -24.50
CA ALA A 54 12.47 13.72 -23.22
C ALA A 54 12.32 15.11 -22.57
N ALA A 55 12.62 16.17 -23.30
CA ALA A 55 12.45 17.55 -22.83
C ALA A 55 11.00 17.85 -22.40
N LYS A 56 10.01 17.36 -23.18
CA LYS A 56 8.58 17.55 -22.87
C LYS A 56 8.16 16.80 -21.61
N VAL A 57 8.59 15.55 -21.43
CA VAL A 57 8.21 14.71 -20.28
C VAL A 57 8.89 15.20 -19.01
N ILE A 58 10.19 15.50 -19.09
CA ILE A 58 10.98 16.03 -17.96
C ILE A 58 10.50 17.45 -17.57
N GLY A 59 9.94 18.19 -18.50
CA GLY A 59 9.42 19.54 -18.26
C GLY A 59 10.49 20.65 -18.32
N MET A 60 11.69 20.35 -18.84
CA MET A 60 12.78 21.31 -19.03
C MET A 60 13.54 21.05 -20.34
N PRO A 61 14.22 22.06 -20.90
CA PRO A 61 15.08 21.87 -22.06
C PRO A 61 16.21 20.87 -21.77
N VAL A 62 16.33 19.85 -22.63
CA VAL A 62 17.41 18.87 -22.60
C VAL A 62 17.95 18.74 -23.99
N SER A 63 19.27 18.84 -24.14
CA SER A 63 19.93 18.70 -25.44
C SER A 63 20.29 17.24 -25.73
N GLN A 64 20.48 16.92 -27.01
CA GLN A 64 20.97 15.60 -27.45
C GLN A 64 22.31 15.25 -26.78
N ALA A 65 23.22 16.22 -26.73
CA ALA A 65 24.52 16.02 -26.09
C ALA A 65 24.43 15.69 -24.61
N GLN A 66 23.47 16.28 -23.89
CA GLN A 66 23.22 15.92 -22.46
C GLN A 66 22.69 14.50 -22.33
N CYS A 67 21.74 14.08 -23.17
CA CYS A 67 21.25 12.70 -23.18
C CYS A 67 22.36 11.70 -23.50
N ALA A 68 23.19 12.00 -24.53
CA ALA A 68 24.33 11.18 -24.92
C ALA A 68 25.35 11.04 -23.76
N ALA A 69 25.67 12.15 -23.09
CA ALA A 69 26.57 12.14 -21.93
C ALA A 69 26.03 11.28 -20.78
N VAL A 70 24.71 11.29 -20.54
CA VAL A 70 24.06 10.42 -19.55
C VAL A 70 24.23 8.95 -19.91
N PHE A 71 23.91 8.56 -21.15
CA PHE A 71 24.05 7.18 -21.58
C PHE A 71 25.50 6.70 -21.57
N GLN A 72 26.43 7.57 -21.93
CA GLN A 72 27.87 7.27 -21.82
C GLN A 72 28.31 7.02 -20.37
N ARG A 73 27.84 7.86 -19.42
CA ARG A 73 28.14 7.68 -17.97
C ARG A 73 27.56 6.39 -17.42
N LEU A 74 26.42 5.95 -17.94
CA LEU A 74 25.77 4.69 -17.56
C LEU A 74 26.35 3.46 -18.27
N GLY A 75 27.31 3.65 -19.20
CA GLY A 75 27.90 2.56 -19.97
C GLY A 75 26.93 1.91 -20.97
N LEU A 76 25.89 2.64 -21.38
CA LEU A 76 24.93 2.17 -22.36
C LEU A 76 25.48 2.36 -23.78
N ALA A 77 25.45 1.32 -24.58
CA ALA A 77 25.79 1.42 -26.01
C ALA A 77 24.63 2.11 -26.77
N PHE A 78 24.93 3.15 -27.55
CA PHE A 78 23.93 3.87 -28.31
C PHE A 78 24.46 4.35 -29.67
N THR A 79 23.52 4.64 -30.56
CA THR A 79 23.78 5.32 -31.84
C THR A 79 23.02 6.64 -31.91
N GLU A 80 23.60 7.65 -32.52
CA GLU A 80 22.99 8.97 -32.69
C GLU A 80 22.31 9.11 -34.04
N GLY A 81 21.08 9.66 -34.03
CA GLY A 81 20.35 10.14 -35.17
C GLY A 81 19.98 11.63 -35.01
N GLU A 82 19.30 12.22 -35.98
CA GLU A 82 18.82 13.59 -35.87
C GLU A 82 17.70 13.68 -34.80
N GLY A 83 17.99 14.34 -33.68
CA GLY A 83 17.07 14.48 -32.56
C GLY A 83 16.73 13.18 -31.82
N THR A 84 17.48 12.10 -32.05
CA THR A 84 17.23 10.78 -31.50
C THR A 84 18.51 10.09 -31.04
N LEU A 85 18.37 9.21 -30.04
CA LEU A 85 19.40 8.31 -29.54
C LEU A 85 18.82 6.91 -29.42
N THR A 86 19.41 5.92 -30.10
CA THR A 86 18.96 4.53 -30.02
C THR A 86 19.92 3.75 -29.16
N VAL A 87 19.44 3.31 -27.98
CA VAL A 87 20.20 2.54 -27.01
C VAL A 87 19.96 1.06 -27.21
N THR A 88 21.03 0.27 -27.19
CA THR A 88 20.94 -1.19 -27.08
C THR A 88 21.13 -1.57 -25.62
N PRO A 89 20.06 -2.00 -24.92
CA PRO A 89 20.18 -2.36 -23.50
C PRO A 89 21.18 -3.50 -23.29
N PRO A 90 22.08 -3.40 -22.29
CA PRO A 90 22.97 -4.50 -21.95
C PRO A 90 22.19 -5.64 -21.27
N SER A 91 22.77 -6.83 -21.24
CA SER A 91 22.15 -8.05 -20.72
C SER A 91 21.67 -7.99 -19.28
N TRP A 92 22.22 -7.08 -18.47
CA TRP A 92 21.89 -6.88 -17.06
C TRP A 92 20.83 -5.80 -16.79
N ARG A 93 20.36 -5.07 -17.84
CA ARG A 93 19.34 -4.03 -17.73
C ARG A 93 18.00 -4.55 -18.27
N PHE A 94 17.25 -5.23 -17.42
CA PHE A 94 15.94 -5.80 -17.76
C PHE A 94 14.80 -4.77 -17.76
N ASP A 95 15.08 -3.60 -17.26
CA ASP A 95 14.15 -2.48 -17.06
C ASP A 95 14.09 -1.53 -18.25
N LEU A 96 15.06 -1.59 -19.17
CA LEU A 96 15.12 -0.70 -20.34
C LEU A 96 14.37 -1.32 -21.53
N GLU A 97 13.06 -1.18 -21.57
CA GLU A 97 12.20 -1.76 -22.62
C GLU A 97 11.53 -0.72 -23.49
N ILE A 98 11.23 0.47 -22.96
CA ILE A 98 10.48 1.53 -23.63
C ILE A 98 11.20 2.87 -23.55
N GLU A 99 10.74 3.85 -24.35
CA GLU A 99 11.32 5.19 -24.40
C GLU A 99 11.31 5.90 -23.04
N GLU A 100 10.26 5.69 -22.26
CA GLU A 100 10.07 6.26 -20.93
C GLU A 100 11.16 5.84 -19.95
N ASP A 101 11.66 4.63 -20.05
CA ASP A 101 12.76 4.14 -19.21
C ASP A 101 14.05 4.91 -19.47
N LEU A 102 14.32 5.23 -20.75
CA LEU A 102 15.47 6.07 -21.12
C LEU A 102 15.29 7.52 -20.66
N ILE A 103 14.07 8.05 -20.68
CA ILE A 103 13.75 9.38 -20.14
C ILE A 103 13.97 9.41 -18.64
N GLU A 104 13.59 8.36 -17.93
CA GLU A 104 13.85 8.23 -16.49
C GLU A 104 15.35 8.28 -16.19
N GLU A 105 16.16 7.52 -16.92
CA GLU A 105 17.62 7.54 -16.76
C GLU A 105 18.21 8.94 -16.97
N VAL A 106 17.74 9.66 -17.98
CA VAL A 106 18.15 11.04 -18.23
C VAL A 106 17.78 11.95 -17.05
N ALA A 107 16.54 11.88 -16.59
CA ALA A 107 16.06 12.68 -15.47
C ALA A 107 16.82 12.36 -14.15
N ARG A 108 17.03 11.09 -13.90
CA ARG A 108 17.72 10.61 -12.68
C ARG A 108 19.18 11.06 -12.62
N VAL A 109 19.90 11.02 -13.75
CA VAL A 109 21.32 11.40 -13.81
C VAL A 109 21.51 12.91 -13.83
N ILE A 110 20.57 13.67 -14.41
CA ILE A 110 20.54 15.14 -14.30
C ILE A 110 20.30 15.58 -12.86
N GLY A 111 19.51 14.80 -12.10
CA GLY A 111 19.15 15.06 -10.70
C GLY A 111 17.72 15.62 -10.59
N TYR A 112 16.90 14.98 -9.79
CA TYR A 112 15.49 15.37 -9.59
C TYR A 112 15.35 16.75 -8.96
N GLU A 113 16.36 17.20 -8.21
CA GLU A 113 16.42 18.54 -7.61
C GLU A 113 16.50 19.66 -8.65
N ASN A 114 16.93 19.35 -9.88
CA ASN A 114 17.03 20.29 -10.99
C ASN A 114 15.74 20.36 -11.83
N LEU A 115 14.76 19.49 -11.54
CA LEU A 115 13.51 19.47 -12.28
C LEU A 115 12.58 20.61 -11.85
N PRO A 116 11.88 21.29 -12.79
CA PRO A 116 10.99 22.38 -12.46
C PRO A 116 9.76 21.87 -11.69
N GLY A 117 9.53 22.35 -10.47
CA GLY A 117 8.36 22.08 -9.67
C GLY A 117 7.14 22.93 -10.05
N ASN A 118 6.76 22.95 -11.34
CA ASN A 118 5.62 23.72 -11.80
C ASN A 118 4.30 23.03 -11.43
N PRO A 119 3.43 23.66 -10.61
CA PRO A 119 2.12 23.10 -10.32
C PRO A 119 1.29 23.04 -11.62
N PRO A 120 0.51 21.96 -11.84
CA PRO A 120 -0.37 21.88 -12.99
C PRO A 120 -1.45 22.96 -12.93
N LEU A 121 -1.74 23.56 -14.07
CA LEU A 121 -2.88 24.46 -14.20
C LEU A 121 -4.16 23.61 -14.22
N ALA A 122 -5.04 23.82 -13.25
CA ALA A 122 -6.34 23.18 -13.20
C ALA A 122 -7.42 24.21 -12.88
N PRO A 123 -8.63 24.07 -13.44
CA PRO A 123 -9.76 24.92 -13.05
C PRO A 123 -10.09 24.72 -11.57
N VAL A 124 -10.12 25.81 -10.80
CA VAL A 124 -10.54 25.79 -9.40
C VAL A 124 -12.06 25.92 -9.36
N THR A 125 -12.75 24.83 -9.06
CA THR A 125 -14.19 24.84 -8.82
C THR A 125 -14.44 24.80 -7.31
N PRO A 126 -14.89 25.89 -6.69
CA PRO A 126 -15.19 25.92 -5.28
C PRO A 126 -16.36 24.97 -4.98
N ARG A 127 -16.18 24.08 -4.02
CA ARG A 127 -17.25 23.22 -3.52
C ARG A 127 -17.71 23.74 -2.17
N VAL A 128 -18.97 24.10 -2.08
CA VAL A 128 -19.60 24.48 -0.81
C VAL A 128 -19.74 23.21 0.03
N ARG A 129 -19.17 23.22 1.23
CA ARG A 129 -19.39 22.15 2.21
C ARG A 129 -20.57 22.54 3.09
N ALA A 130 -21.44 21.58 3.41
CA ALA A 130 -22.46 21.78 4.41
C ALA A 130 -21.81 22.11 5.78
N GLU A 131 -22.37 23.07 6.53
CA GLU A 131 -21.85 23.48 7.85
C GLU A 131 -21.82 22.31 8.84
N SER A 132 -22.76 21.37 8.71
CA SER A 132 -22.83 20.13 9.51
C SER A 132 -21.78 19.09 9.12
N SER A 133 -21.03 19.31 8.02
CA SER A 133 -20.04 18.33 7.53
C SER A 133 -18.75 18.39 8.36
N ARG A 134 -18.40 17.28 9.00
CA ARG A 134 -17.11 17.11 9.68
C ARG A 134 -16.11 16.42 8.78
N SER A 135 -14.88 16.92 8.77
CA SER A 135 -13.80 16.23 8.08
C SER A 135 -13.40 14.94 8.80
N SER A 136 -12.90 13.95 8.07
CA SER A 136 -12.32 12.73 8.65
C SER A 136 -11.26 13.02 9.71
N PHE A 137 -10.48 14.09 9.50
CA PHE A 137 -9.46 14.52 10.45
C PHE A 137 -10.07 15.02 11.76
N ALA A 138 -11.16 15.81 11.71
CA ALA A 138 -11.86 16.27 12.91
C ALA A 138 -12.46 15.11 13.70
N VAL A 139 -13.00 14.08 13.00
CA VAL A 139 -13.52 12.87 13.65
C VAL A 139 -12.40 12.10 14.34
N ARG A 140 -11.26 11.88 13.67
CA ARG A 140 -10.09 11.20 14.26
C ARG A 140 -9.61 11.92 15.52
N ARG A 141 -9.47 13.23 15.46
CA ARG A 141 -9.06 14.02 16.64
C ARG A 141 -10.04 13.91 17.81
N ALA A 142 -11.34 13.91 17.52
CA ALA A 142 -12.35 13.77 18.55
C ALA A 142 -12.26 12.41 19.25
N VAL A 143 -12.13 11.32 18.49
CA VAL A 143 -12.01 9.97 19.07
C VAL A 143 -10.68 9.80 19.82
N ALA A 144 -9.59 10.33 19.28
CA ALA A 144 -8.30 10.32 19.97
C ALA A 144 -8.34 11.09 21.30
N ALA A 145 -9.06 12.22 21.35
CA ALA A 145 -9.26 12.99 22.59
C ALA A 145 -10.06 12.22 23.65
N LEU A 146 -10.86 11.21 23.28
CA LEU A 146 -11.54 10.27 24.19
C LEU A 146 -10.61 9.15 24.68
N GLY A 147 -9.32 9.19 24.35
CA GLY A 147 -8.31 8.25 24.80
C GLY A 147 -8.19 6.97 23.94
N TYR A 148 -8.72 6.98 22.72
CA TYR A 148 -8.55 5.88 21.77
C TYR A 148 -7.35 6.12 20.86
N GLN A 149 -6.64 5.05 20.52
CA GLN A 149 -5.56 5.04 19.53
C GLN A 149 -6.10 4.61 18.17
N GLU A 150 -5.74 5.35 17.12
CA GLU A 150 -6.10 4.96 15.75
C GLU A 150 -5.29 3.74 15.33
N THR A 151 -5.97 2.79 14.70
CA THR A 151 -5.35 1.65 14.03
C THR A 151 -5.70 1.69 12.55
N ILE A 152 -4.74 1.27 11.71
CA ILE A 152 -4.92 1.10 10.27
C ILE A 152 -4.72 -0.36 9.96
N ASN A 153 -5.80 -1.03 9.55
CA ASN A 153 -5.80 -2.46 9.27
C ASN A 153 -6.02 -2.74 7.79
N PHE A 154 -5.67 -3.93 7.34
CA PHE A 154 -5.97 -4.35 5.97
C PHE A 154 -7.48 -4.35 5.70
N SER A 155 -7.85 -3.92 4.49
CA SER A 155 -9.24 -3.99 4.03
C SER A 155 -9.65 -5.39 3.58
N PHE A 156 -8.72 -6.34 3.57
CA PHE A 156 -8.92 -7.73 3.25
C PHE A 156 -8.85 -8.57 4.52
N VAL A 157 -9.78 -9.51 4.66
CA VAL A 157 -9.95 -10.34 5.86
C VAL A 157 -10.25 -11.79 5.50
N GLU A 158 -10.28 -12.66 6.50
CA GLU A 158 -10.70 -14.04 6.34
C GLU A 158 -12.19 -14.13 6.00
N ALA A 159 -12.56 -14.96 5.02
CA ALA A 159 -13.95 -15.18 4.67
C ALA A 159 -14.80 -15.69 5.86
N ARG A 160 -14.19 -16.46 6.76
CA ARG A 160 -14.83 -16.95 7.99
C ARG A 160 -15.34 -15.81 8.87
N TRP A 161 -14.59 -14.72 9.00
CA TRP A 161 -15.00 -13.58 9.85
C TRP A 161 -16.20 -12.83 9.28
N GLU A 162 -16.29 -12.72 7.97
CA GLU A 162 -17.45 -12.12 7.32
C GLU A 162 -18.74 -12.90 7.65
N GLN A 163 -18.66 -14.23 7.66
CA GLN A 163 -19.80 -15.06 7.99
C GLN A 163 -20.10 -15.10 9.51
N GLU A 164 -19.10 -15.35 10.35
CA GLU A 164 -19.28 -15.56 11.79
C GLU A 164 -19.55 -14.27 12.57
N LEU A 165 -18.89 -13.16 12.21
CA LEU A 165 -19.01 -11.90 12.94
C LEU A 165 -20.03 -10.93 12.33
N HIS A 166 -20.32 -11.05 11.03
CA HIS A 166 -21.13 -10.05 10.33
C HIS A 166 -22.32 -10.65 9.57
N GLY A 167 -22.46 -11.98 9.55
CA GLY A 167 -23.53 -12.65 8.81
C GLY A 167 -23.49 -12.45 7.30
N ASN A 168 -22.36 -11.99 6.75
CA ASN A 168 -22.17 -11.76 5.33
C ASN A 168 -21.87 -13.07 4.62
N ALA A 169 -22.88 -13.66 4.02
CA ALA A 169 -22.78 -14.95 3.30
C ALA A 169 -22.16 -14.81 1.89
N ASP A 170 -22.15 -13.59 1.31
CA ASP A 170 -21.61 -13.33 -0.03
C ASP A 170 -20.57 -12.19 -0.03
N PRO A 171 -19.42 -12.39 0.62
CA PRO A 171 -18.36 -11.38 0.66
C PRO A 171 -17.71 -11.22 -0.73
N ILE A 172 -17.20 -10.02 -1.00
CA ILE A 172 -16.47 -9.73 -2.23
C ILE A 172 -15.09 -10.41 -2.16
N ARG A 173 -14.84 -11.38 -3.04
CA ARG A 173 -13.60 -12.15 -3.09
C ARG A 173 -12.50 -11.44 -3.88
N VAL A 174 -11.27 -11.55 -3.38
CA VAL A 174 -10.07 -11.10 -4.09
C VAL A 174 -9.59 -12.22 -5.02
N LEU A 175 -9.30 -11.90 -6.29
CA LEU A 175 -8.89 -12.88 -7.29
C LEU A 175 -7.51 -13.49 -6.98
N ASN A 176 -6.58 -12.66 -6.53
CA ASN A 176 -5.19 -13.05 -6.22
C ASN A 176 -4.77 -12.49 -4.86
N PRO A 177 -5.26 -13.05 -3.75
CA PRO A 177 -4.95 -12.53 -2.42
C PRO A 177 -3.45 -12.69 -2.10
N ILE A 178 -2.88 -11.69 -1.41
CA ILE A 178 -1.48 -11.71 -0.94
C ILE A 178 -1.21 -12.88 0.00
N ALA A 179 -2.22 -13.26 0.79
CA ALA A 179 -2.17 -14.41 1.69
C ALA A 179 -3.57 -15.02 1.83
N ALA A 180 -3.67 -16.31 2.09
CA ALA A 180 -4.93 -17.03 2.25
C ALA A 180 -5.91 -16.38 3.26
N PRO A 181 -5.45 -15.83 4.40
CA PRO A 181 -6.32 -15.12 5.33
C PRO A 181 -6.84 -13.77 4.84
N LEU A 182 -6.33 -13.23 3.74
CA LEU A 182 -6.70 -11.92 3.19
C LEU A 182 -7.51 -12.08 1.90
N SER A 183 -8.50 -12.97 1.91
CA SER A 183 -9.17 -13.47 0.69
C SER A 183 -10.44 -12.72 0.32
N VAL A 184 -11.01 -11.91 1.19
CA VAL A 184 -12.25 -11.16 0.94
C VAL A 184 -12.17 -9.74 1.45
N MET A 185 -12.95 -8.84 0.85
CA MET A 185 -13.11 -7.47 1.36
C MET A 185 -13.97 -7.47 2.61
N ARG A 186 -13.57 -6.71 3.62
CA ARG A 186 -14.30 -6.57 4.88
C ARG A 186 -15.59 -5.77 4.70
N SER A 187 -16.68 -6.23 5.27
CA SER A 187 -17.95 -5.50 5.37
C SER A 187 -18.09 -4.71 6.68
N SER A 188 -17.21 -4.96 7.64
CA SER A 188 -17.17 -4.29 8.94
C SER A 188 -15.72 -4.09 9.42
N LEU A 189 -15.51 -3.13 10.32
CA LEU A 189 -14.22 -2.86 10.98
C LEU A 189 -14.01 -3.71 12.23
N ILE A 190 -15.06 -4.33 12.75
CA ILE A 190 -15.04 -5.00 14.07
C ILE A 190 -14.06 -6.18 14.07
N GLY A 191 -14.06 -7.02 13.03
CA GLY A 191 -13.14 -8.16 12.94
C GLY A 191 -11.68 -7.73 13.03
N SER A 192 -11.31 -6.64 12.33
CA SER A 192 -9.96 -6.08 12.38
C SER A 192 -9.60 -5.57 13.79
N LEU A 193 -10.52 -4.86 14.45
CA LEU A 193 -10.30 -4.37 15.81
C LEU A 193 -10.19 -5.50 16.85
N VAL A 194 -10.98 -6.58 16.70
CA VAL A 194 -10.85 -7.79 17.52
C VAL A 194 -9.48 -8.45 17.34
N GLN A 195 -8.95 -8.46 16.12
CA GLN A 195 -7.60 -8.97 15.88
C GLN A 195 -6.54 -8.11 16.58
N VAL A 196 -6.67 -6.78 16.52
CA VAL A 196 -5.79 -5.85 17.24
C VAL A 196 -5.87 -6.12 18.75
N LEU A 197 -7.08 -6.30 19.30
CA LEU A 197 -7.27 -6.66 20.70
C LEU A 197 -6.52 -7.95 21.04
N ARG A 198 -6.75 -9.04 20.30
CA ARG A 198 -6.08 -10.34 20.52
C ARG A 198 -4.56 -10.20 20.51
N HIS A 199 -4.03 -9.45 19.54
CA HIS A 199 -2.60 -9.19 19.43
C HIS A 199 -2.03 -8.49 20.68
N ASN A 200 -2.76 -7.52 21.23
CA ASN A 200 -2.34 -6.80 22.43
C ASN A 200 -2.48 -7.66 23.69
N LEU A 201 -3.55 -8.45 23.80
CA LEU A 201 -3.74 -9.37 24.94
C LEU A 201 -2.65 -10.44 25.01
N THR A 202 -2.21 -11.00 23.88
CA THR A 202 -1.08 -11.95 23.85
C THR A 202 0.22 -11.32 24.34
N ARG A 203 0.33 -9.98 24.28
CA ARG A 203 1.45 -9.18 24.82
C ARG A 203 1.20 -8.66 26.23
N LYS A 204 0.14 -9.17 26.88
CA LYS A 204 -0.24 -8.80 28.26
C LYS A 204 -0.57 -7.31 28.45
N ALA A 205 -1.06 -6.64 27.39
CA ALA A 205 -1.56 -5.28 27.51
C ALA A 205 -2.82 -5.28 28.41
N PRO A 206 -2.83 -4.63 29.59
CA PRO A 206 -3.96 -4.69 30.50
C PRO A 206 -5.14 -3.84 30.01
N ARG A 207 -4.88 -2.83 29.19
CA ARG A 207 -5.86 -1.86 28.70
C ARG A 207 -5.68 -1.63 27.22
N VAL A 208 -6.76 -1.74 26.46
CA VAL A 208 -6.77 -1.51 25.00
C VAL A 208 -7.97 -0.61 24.67
N ARG A 209 -7.71 0.57 24.08
CA ARG A 209 -8.70 1.46 23.49
C ARG A 209 -8.23 1.81 22.10
N VAL A 210 -8.90 1.26 21.11
CA VAL A 210 -8.50 1.41 19.68
C VAL A 210 -9.71 1.78 18.85
N PHE A 211 -9.45 2.51 17.77
CA PHE A 211 -10.47 2.82 16.77
C PHE A 211 -9.89 2.76 15.37
N GLU A 212 -10.77 2.64 14.40
CA GLU A 212 -10.44 2.74 12.99
C GLU A 212 -11.52 3.55 12.26
N LEU A 213 -11.07 4.48 11.43
CA LEU A 213 -11.90 5.16 10.43
C LEU A 213 -11.48 4.65 9.06
N GLY A 214 -12.24 3.71 8.50
CA GLY A 214 -11.87 2.98 7.30
C GLY A 214 -13.04 2.69 6.37
N ARG A 215 -12.72 2.31 5.13
CA ARG A 215 -13.74 1.83 4.18
C ARG A 215 -14.07 0.37 4.48
N VAL A 216 -15.34 0.07 4.28
CA VAL A 216 -15.89 -1.28 4.25
C VAL A 216 -16.60 -1.49 2.92
N ALA A 217 -16.85 -2.72 2.50
CA ALA A 217 -17.45 -3.00 1.21
C ALA A 217 -18.44 -4.16 1.30
N TRP A 218 -19.59 -4.00 0.64
CA TRP A 218 -20.57 -5.08 0.45
C TRP A 218 -21.29 -4.94 -0.88
N ARG A 219 -21.96 -6.01 -1.31
CA ARG A 219 -22.75 -6.00 -2.54
C ARG A 219 -24.06 -5.23 -2.32
N ASP A 220 -24.37 -4.35 -3.27
CA ASP A 220 -25.61 -3.58 -3.29
C ASP A 220 -25.99 -3.29 -4.74
N ALA A 221 -27.00 -3.98 -5.24
CA ALA A 221 -27.45 -3.85 -6.63
C ALA A 221 -27.99 -2.44 -6.99
N ALA A 222 -28.32 -1.63 -5.99
CA ALA A 222 -28.78 -0.25 -6.22
C ALA A 222 -27.66 0.72 -6.59
N VAL A 223 -26.39 0.34 -6.37
CA VAL A 223 -25.24 1.21 -6.68
C VAL A 223 -24.93 1.18 -8.17
N ALA A 224 -25.12 2.32 -8.83
CA ALA A 224 -24.72 2.52 -10.22
C ALA A 224 -23.22 2.80 -10.36
N ALA A 225 -22.63 2.50 -11.54
CA ALA A 225 -21.27 2.89 -11.86
C ALA A 225 -21.12 4.42 -11.90
N GLY A 226 -20.00 4.93 -11.44
CA GLY A 226 -19.65 6.35 -11.47
C GLY A 226 -18.15 6.56 -11.29
N ASP A 227 -17.69 7.80 -11.35
CA ASP A 227 -16.25 8.15 -11.25
C ASP A 227 -15.58 7.62 -9.98
N LEU A 228 -16.34 7.48 -8.89
CA LEU A 228 -15.87 7.02 -7.57
C LEU A 228 -16.68 5.81 -7.06
N ALA A 229 -17.50 5.19 -7.90
CA ALA A 229 -18.39 4.10 -7.53
C ALA A 229 -18.28 2.93 -8.51
N VAL A 230 -18.15 1.74 -7.96
CA VAL A 230 -18.22 0.48 -8.72
C VAL A 230 -19.65 -0.02 -8.71
N ALA A 231 -20.20 -0.35 -9.88
CA ALA A 231 -21.57 -0.88 -9.99
C ALA A 231 -21.75 -2.11 -9.09
N GLY A 232 -22.86 -2.14 -8.37
CA GLY A 232 -23.21 -3.25 -7.49
C GLY A 232 -22.37 -3.37 -6.20
N ILE A 233 -21.55 -2.36 -5.87
CA ILE A 233 -20.69 -2.38 -4.67
C ILE A 233 -20.80 -1.08 -3.89
N GLN A 234 -21.23 -1.18 -2.65
CA GLN A 234 -21.24 -0.07 -1.70
C GLN A 234 -19.94 -0.02 -0.90
N GLN A 235 -19.32 1.18 -0.80
CA GLN A 235 -18.03 1.37 -0.14
C GLN A 235 -18.01 2.60 0.79
N PRO A 236 -18.82 2.64 1.85
CA PRO A 236 -18.84 3.79 2.76
C PRO A 236 -17.63 3.82 3.68
N MET A 237 -17.31 5.04 4.14
CA MET A 237 -16.46 5.22 5.32
C MET A 237 -17.26 4.87 6.58
N ARG A 238 -16.66 4.11 7.47
CA ARG A 238 -17.22 3.74 8.77
C ARG A 238 -16.21 4.06 9.87
N LEU A 239 -16.73 4.36 11.04
CA LEU A 239 -15.97 4.49 12.28
C LEU A 239 -16.37 3.35 13.20
N ALA A 240 -15.40 2.65 13.76
CA ALA A 240 -15.60 1.69 14.84
C ALA A 240 -14.55 1.89 15.92
N GLY A 241 -14.93 1.62 17.16
CA GLY A 241 -14.04 1.63 18.33
C GLY A 241 -14.19 0.36 19.14
N LEU A 242 -13.14 0.02 19.88
CA LEU A 242 -13.12 -1.10 20.80
C LEU A 242 -12.40 -0.69 22.08
N ALA A 243 -13.01 -0.96 23.22
CA ALA A 243 -12.42 -0.73 24.54
C ALA A 243 -12.38 -2.02 25.34
N HIS A 244 -11.26 -2.29 26.02
CA HIS A 244 -11.06 -3.46 26.88
C HIS A 244 -10.19 -3.10 28.07
N GLY A 245 -10.45 -3.74 29.22
CA GLY A 245 -9.69 -3.57 30.45
C GLY A 245 -10.16 -2.40 31.30
N PRO A 246 -9.30 -1.84 32.16
CA PRO A 246 -9.66 -0.74 33.05
C PRO A 246 -10.13 0.51 32.30
N VAL A 247 -11.12 1.23 32.87
CA VAL A 247 -11.62 2.50 32.34
C VAL A 247 -10.51 3.53 32.28
N ASP A 248 -9.80 3.68 33.39
CA ASP A 248 -8.70 4.63 33.54
C ASP A 248 -7.34 3.93 33.52
N GLY A 249 -6.28 4.68 33.29
CA GLY A 249 -4.94 4.21 33.60
C GLY A 249 -4.76 4.05 35.11
N THR A 250 -3.78 3.26 35.53
CA THR A 250 -3.47 3.07 36.96
C THR A 250 -3.26 4.42 37.63
N GLN A 251 -4.06 4.69 38.66
CA GLN A 251 -4.02 5.93 39.44
C GLN A 251 -4.36 5.66 40.90
N TRP A 252 -3.96 6.58 41.78
CA TRP A 252 -4.18 6.45 43.23
C TRP A 252 -5.53 6.96 43.70
N ALA A 253 -6.22 7.79 42.91
CA ALA A 253 -7.42 8.54 43.32
C ALA A 253 -8.73 7.79 43.13
N SER A 254 -8.77 6.70 42.37
CA SER A 254 -9.97 5.87 42.17
C SER A 254 -9.67 4.39 42.15
N ALA A 255 -10.67 3.60 42.57
CA ALA A 255 -10.58 2.14 42.45
C ALA A 255 -10.61 1.72 40.99
N GLU A 256 -9.85 0.70 40.65
CA GLU A 256 -9.86 0.11 39.31
C GLU A 256 -11.22 -0.55 39.04
N ARG A 257 -11.82 -0.23 37.92
CA ARG A 257 -13.01 -0.89 37.35
C ARG A 257 -12.84 -1.16 35.88
N SER A 258 -13.42 -2.23 35.39
CA SER A 258 -13.44 -2.52 33.95
C SER A 258 -14.38 -1.59 33.21
N VAL A 259 -14.06 -1.35 31.94
CA VAL A 259 -14.92 -0.62 31.00
C VAL A 259 -16.25 -1.37 30.83
N ASP A 260 -17.35 -0.61 30.78
CA ASP A 260 -18.70 -1.16 30.62
C ASP A 260 -19.44 -0.45 29.46
N PHE A 261 -20.70 -0.83 29.25
CA PHE A 261 -21.57 -0.26 28.24
C PHE A 261 -21.74 1.26 28.39
N PHE A 262 -21.87 1.76 29.61
CA PHE A 262 -22.13 3.18 29.85
C PHE A 262 -20.92 4.05 29.54
N ASP A 263 -19.71 3.54 29.70
CA ASP A 263 -18.48 4.21 29.31
C ASP A 263 -18.44 4.41 27.79
N VAL A 264 -18.69 3.33 27.03
CA VAL A 264 -18.71 3.38 25.56
C VAL A 264 -19.88 4.22 25.05
N LYS A 265 -21.06 4.14 25.69
CA LYS A 265 -22.20 5.02 25.37
C LYS A 265 -21.82 6.48 25.58
N GLY A 266 -21.16 6.82 26.68
CA GLY A 266 -20.67 8.18 26.96
C GLY A 266 -19.70 8.70 25.90
N ASP A 267 -18.74 7.85 25.47
CA ASP A 267 -17.80 8.17 24.39
C ASP A 267 -18.53 8.46 23.08
N VAL A 268 -19.53 7.64 22.71
CA VAL A 268 -20.35 7.85 21.50
C VAL A 268 -21.17 9.15 21.61
N GLN A 269 -21.79 9.40 22.76
CA GLN A 269 -22.52 10.64 23.00
C GLN A 269 -21.62 11.87 22.90
N ALA A 270 -20.43 11.83 23.48
CA ALA A 270 -19.45 12.92 23.38
C ALA A 270 -19.00 13.18 21.92
N LEU A 271 -18.79 12.11 21.16
CA LEU A 271 -18.45 12.20 19.73
C LEU A 271 -19.58 12.86 18.92
N LEU A 272 -20.84 12.55 19.22
CA LEU A 272 -22.03 13.02 18.52
C LEU A 272 -22.58 14.34 19.06
N ALA A 273 -22.19 14.76 20.26
CA ALA A 273 -22.70 15.97 20.92
C ALA A 273 -22.77 17.23 20.04
N PRO A 274 -21.76 17.52 19.20
CA PRO A 274 -21.82 18.69 18.31
C PRO A 274 -22.88 18.60 17.21
N LEU A 275 -23.42 17.40 16.93
CA LEU A 275 -24.50 17.20 15.95
C LEU A 275 -25.89 17.28 16.58
N GLN A 276 -25.95 17.39 17.91
CA GLN A 276 -27.20 17.37 18.70
C GLN A 276 -28.16 16.23 18.26
N PRO A 277 -27.70 14.98 18.15
CA PRO A 277 -28.60 13.89 17.81
C PRO A 277 -29.63 13.77 18.93
N ARG A 278 -30.91 13.70 18.58
CA ARG A 278 -31.94 13.27 19.53
C ARG A 278 -31.62 11.81 19.90
N SER A 279 -31.20 11.56 21.14
CA SER A 279 -31.17 10.20 21.68
C SER A 279 -32.61 9.79 21.92
N GLU A 280 -33.23 9.07 21.00
CA GLU A 280 -34.41 8.30 21.33
C GLU A 280 -33.96 7.20 22.25
N GLU A 281 -34.41 7.24 23.51
CA GLU A 281 -34.17 6.18 24.47
C GLU A 281 -35.05 4.97 24.10
N HIS A 282 -34.62 4.16 23.15
CA HIS A 282 -35.18 2.80 22.97
C HIS A 282 -34.61 1.84 24.03
N THR A 283 -34.77 2.19 25.31
CA THR A 283 -34.46 1.30 26.43
C THR A 283 -35.52 0.25 26.65
N SER A 284 -36.67 0.29 25.98
CA SER A 284 -37.76 -0.64 26.19
C SER A 284 -37.61 -2.01 25.50
N GLU A 285 -36.73 -2.16 24.51
CA GLU A 285 -36.61 -3.42 23.73
C GLU A 285 -35.51 -4.37 24.24
N LEU A 286 -34.65 -3.93 25.17
CA LEU A 286 -33.60 -4.78 25.75
C LEU A 286 -33.97 -5.38 27.14
N GLN A 287 -35.21 -5.26 27.56
CA GLN A 287 -35.70 -5.81 28.80
C GLN A 287 -36.79 -6.88 28.58
N SER A 288 -36.59 -7.77 27.67
CA SER A 288 -37.38 -9.01 27.63
C SER A 288 -36.46 -10.20 27.86
N PRO A 289 -36.85 -11.13 28.74
CA PRO A 289 -36.00 -12.17 29.34
C PRO A 289 -35.49 -13.20 28.34
#